data_b9b9a640bf8df2a6c8524a2700e530dd
#
_entry.id   b9b9a640bf8df2a6c8524a2700e530dd
#
_cell.length_a   1.000
_cell.length_b   1.000
_cell.length_c   1.000
_cell.angle_alpha   90.00
_cell.angle_beta   90.00
_cell.angle_gamma   90.00
#
_symmetry.space_group_name_H-M   'P 1'
#
loop_
_entity.id
_entity.type
_entity.pdbx_description
1 polymer ?
#
loop_
_entity_poly.entity_id
_entity_poly.type
_entity_poly.pdbx_seq_one_letter_code
_entity_poly.pdbx_strand_id
1 'polypeptide(L)'
;MPTPPLPAILVVVAIGVLLLLRLVGGSMPWGQLMIAVGPDGRPMRPRVKWHLWTICRGEPPLMTAAVGAVSIVLGGLAIFFVGPELAEAITHPMPHWLVYLLMFTLAAAGTVVPIGIVVLVRGALDLAARRSSMVGVVVSMRRDVGLFGRTYRVAVQAGDRVMTKKLWAEAFRVNRKAFDQLRPGDRVTIEYSPHLRYVYNMVLPEPLKKAVG
;
A
#
# COMPACT_ATOMS: atom_id res chain seq x y z
N MET A 1 -16.80 -26.70 -23.67
CA MET A 1 -17.30 -25.54 -22.96
C MET A 1 -16.99 -24.32 -23.85
N PRO A 2 -17.88 -23.34 -24.02
CA PRO A 2 -17.55 -22.15 -24.80
C PRO A 2 -16.39 -21.43 -24.13
N THR A 3 -15.29 -21.29 -24.86
CA THR A 3 -14.13 -20.47 -24.39
C THR A 3 -14.59 -19.03 -24.21
N PRO A 4 -14.31 -18.38 -23.07
CA PRO A 4 -14.67 -17.00 -22.89
C PRO A 4 -13.94 -16.16 -23.95
N PRO A 5 -14.59 -15.13 -24.51
CA PRO A 5 -13.98 -14.32 -25.54
C PRO A 5 -12.71 -13.64 -24.97
N LEU A 6 -11.63 -13.68 -25.74
CA LEU A 6 -10.33 -13.09 -25.39
C LEU A 6 -10.42 -11.70 -24.74
N PRO A 7 -11.31 -10.78 -25.18
CA PRO A 7 -11.48 -9.48 -24.54
C PRO A 7 -11.90 -9.57 -23.07
N ALA A 8 -12.72 -10.56 -22.69
CA ALA A 8 -13.15 -10.71 -21.30
C ALA A 8 -11.98 -11.10 -20.39
N ILE A 9 -11.09 -11.97 -20.85
CA ILE A 9 -9.87 -12.36 -20.10
C ILE A 9 -8.96 -11.16 -19.89
N LEU A 10 -8.74 -10.35 -20.91
CA LEU A 10 -7.90 -9.14 -20.82
C LEU A 10 -8.46 -8.14 -19.83
N VAL A 11 -9.78 -7.93 -19.81
CA VAL A 11 -10.44 -7.04 -18.83
C VAL A 11 -10.23 -7.55 -17.41
N VAL A 12 -10.38 -8.86 -17.18
CA VAL A 12 -10.18 -9.48 -15.86
C VAL A 12 -8.75 -9.29 -15.37
N VAL A 13 -7.75 -9.54 -16.23
CA VAL A 13 -6.33 -9.33 -15.89
C VAL A 13 -6.04 -7.85 -15.62
N ALA A 14 -6.55 -6.94 -16.43
CA ALA A 14 -6.39 -5.51 -16.23
C ALA A 14 -6.97 -5.04 -14.88
N ILE A 15 -8.15 -5.52 -14.50
CA ILE A 15 -8.76 -5.24 -13.19
C ILE A 15 -7.85 -5.76 -12.07
N GLY A 16 -7.34 -6.99 -12.16
CA GLY A 16 -6.42 -7.56 -11.18
C GLY A 16 -5.16 -6.72 -11.00
N VAL A 17 -4.53 -6.30 -12.09
CA VAL A 17 -3.35 -5.42 -12.08
C VAL A 17 -3.67 -4.06 -11.46
N LEU A 18 -4.80 -3.44 -11.82
CA LEU A 18 -5.21 -2.15 -11.25
C LEU A 18 -5.47 -2.25 -9.74
N LEU A 19 -6.10 -3.33 -9.28
CA LEU A 19 -6.31 -3.57 -7.85
C LEU A 19 -4.98 -3.71 -7.10
N LEU A 20 -4.02 -4.45 -7.66
CA LEU A 20 -2.69 -4.59 -7.09
C LEU A 20 -1.91 -3.27 -7.08
N LEU A 21 -1.96 -2.48 -8.15
CA LEU A 21 -1.34 -1.15 -8.21
C LEU A 21 -1.94 -0.22 -7.15
N ARG A 22 -3.25 -0.33 -6.89
CA ARG A 22 -3.90 0.41 -5.80
C ARG A 22 -3.32 0.03 -4.43
N LEU A 23 -3.08 -1.25 -4.17
CA LEU A 23 -2.53 -1.75 -2.91
C LEU A 23 -1.07 -1.35 -2.69
N VAL A 24 -0.30 -1.23 -3.76
CA VAL A 24 1.06 -0.66 -3.71
C VAL A 24 1.04 0.83 -3.35
N GLY A 25 -0.17 1.42 -3.27
CA GLY A 25 -0.38 2.81 -2.85
C GLY A 25 -0.13 3.81 -3.96
N GLY A 26 0.11 3.35 -5.19
CA GLY A 26 0.30 4.21 -6.37
C GLY A 26 1.37 5.30 -6.20
N SER A 27 2.20 5.23 -5.14
CA SER A 27 3.25 6.21 -4.89
C SER A 27 4.40 5.97 -5.86
N MET A 28 4.67 6.98 -6.67
CA MET A 28 5.75 6.92 -7.64
C MET A 28 7.11 7.04 -6.93
N PRO A 29 8.15 6.30 -7.38
CA PRO A 29 9.47 6.29 -6.73
C PRO A 29 10.14 7.67 -6.66
N TRP A 30 9.85 8.55 -7.58
CA TRP A 30 10.41 9.92 -7.58
C TRP A 30 9.87 10.83 -6.47
N GLY A 31 8.74 10.51 -5.84
CA GLY A 31 8.29 11.20 -4.64
C GLY A 31 9.25 11.05 -3.44
N GLN A 32 10.25 10.17 -3.52
CA GLN A 32 11.28 9.98 -2.50
C GLN A 32 12.36 11.08 -2.50
N LEU A 33 12.47 11.84 -3.58
CA LEU A 33 13.49 12.88 -3.75
C LEU A 33 13.16 14.19 -3.04
N MET A 34 11.94 14.36 -2.55
CA MET A 34 11.57 15.57 -1.80
C MET A 34 12.17 15.52 -0.39
N ILE A 35 13.12 16.39 -0.13
CA ILE A 35 13.76 16.59 1.15
C ILE A 35 12.72 17.20 2.12
N ALA A 36 12.44 16.51 3.22
CA ALA A 36 11.63 17.08 4.29
C ALA A 36 12.41 18.23 4.93
N VAL A 37 11.84 19.41 4.93
CA VAL A 37 12.39 20.61 5.59
C VAL A 37 11.82 20.65 7.00
N GLY A 38 12.68 20.74 8.02
CA GLY A 38 12.28 20.90 9.42
C GLY A 38 11.69 22.29 9.69
N PRO A 39 11.10 22.51 10.88
CA PRO A 39 10.56 23.83 11.26
C PRO A 39 11.62 24.94 11.25
N ASP A 40 12.90 24.58 11.34
CA ASP A 40 14.03 25.51 11.35
C ASP A 40 14.56 25.83 9.94
N GLY A 41 13.85 25.45 8.89
CA GLY A 41 14.30 25.63 7.50
C GLY A 41 15.51 24.78 7.10
N ARG A 42 16.05 23.96 8.01
CA ARG A 42 17.17 23.06 7.75
C ARG A 42 16.68 21.72 7.21
N PRO A 43 17.38 21.11 6.23
CA PRO A 43 17.02 19.79 5.77
C PRO A 43 17.18 18.78 6.92
N MET A 44 16.07 18.44 7.54
CA MET A 44 16.03 17.35 8.50
C MET A 44 16.23 16.05 7.74
N ARG A 45 17.23 15.27 8.10
CA ARG A 45 17.36 13.86 7.71
C ARG A 45 16.91 12.99 8.88
N PRO A 46 15.61 12.97 9.26
CA PRO A 46 15.14 11.96 10.18
C PRO A 46 15.29 10.64 9.47
N ARG A 47 15.85 9.65 10.15
CA ARG A 47 15.87 8.26 9.65
C ARG A 47 14.46 7.70 9.72
N VAL A 48 13.60 8.11 8.78
CA VAL A 48 12.21 7.68 8.71
C VAL A 48 12.11 6.50 7.75
N LYS A 49 11.53 5.42 8.22
CA LYS A 49 11.15 4.28 7.36
C LYS A 49 9.82 4.60 6.68
N TRP A 50 9.84 5.24 5.52
CA TRP A 50 8.63 5.58 4.78
C TRP A 50 7.93 4.36 4.17
N HIS A 51 8.65 3.25 3.97
CA HIS A 51 8.12 1.99 3.42
C HIS A 51 7.26 2.17 2.16
N LEU A 52 7.73 2.96 1.22
CA LEU A 52 6.98 3.36 0.02
C LEU A 52 6.64 2.17 -0.88
N TRP A 53 7.46 1.12 -0.85
CA TRP A 53 7.33 -0.09 -1.66
C TRP A 53 6.65 -1.26 -0.91
N THR A 54 6.12 -1.03 0.27
CA THR A 54 5.46 -2.10 1.01
C THR A 54 4.02 -2.22 0.55
N ILE A 55 3.71 -3.36 -0.06
CA ILE A 55 2.37 -3.70 -0.51
C ILE A 55 1.41 -3.66 0.69
N CYS A 56 0.25 -3.01 0.53
CA CYS A 56 -0.88 -2.93 1.45
C CYS A 56 -0.67 -2.16 2.77
N ARG A 57 0.48 -1.53 2.99
CA ARG A 57 0.72 -0.82 4.25
C ARG A 57 -0.20 0.40 4.40
N GLY A 58 -0.92 0.45 5.51
CA GLY A 58 -1.90 1.50 5.80
C GLY A 58 -3.26 1.32 5.13
N GLU A 59 -3.52 0.18 4.51
CA GLU A 59 -4.85 -0.19 4.00
C GLU A 59 -5.64 -0.99 5.05
N PRO A 60 -6.99 -0.90 5.04
CA PRO A 60 -7.83 -1.67 5.96
C PRO A 60 -7.62 -3.17 5.79
N PRO A 61 -7.47 -3.95 6.89
CA PRO A 61 -7.20 -5.38 6.81
C PRO A 61 -8.24 -6.18 6.02
N LEU A 62 -9.52 -5.88 6.21
CA LEU A 62 -10.61 -6.54 5.47
C LEU A 62 -10.53 -6.28 3.97
N MET A 63 -10.31 -5.02 3.58
CA MET A 63 -10.17 -4.66 2.18
C MET A 63 -8.93 -5.33 1.56
N THR A 64 -7.83 -5.38 2.30
CA THR A 64 -6.60 -6.04 1.88
C THR A 64 -6.82 -7.54 1.66
N ALA A 65 -7.47 -8.24 2.60
CA ALA A 65 -7.80 -9.65 2.45
C ALA A 65 -8.73 -9.90 1.26
N ALA A 66 -9.78 -9.09 1.11
CA ALA A 66 -10.72 -9.22 -0.02
C ALA A 66 -10.03 -9.03 -1.38
N VAL A 67 -9.18 -8.00 -1.52
CA VAL A 67 -8.44 -7.78 -2.78
C VAL A 67 -7.45 -8.90 -3.04
N GLY A 68 -6.77 -9.44 -2.00
CA GLY A 68 -5.91 -10.60 -2.15
C GLY A 68 -6.68 -11.83 -2.66
N ALA A 69 -7.84 -12.14 -2.09
CA ALA A 69 -8.69 -13.24 -2.52
C ALA A 69 -9.17 -13.06 -3.97
N VAL A 70 -9.67 -11.88 -4.31
CA VAL A 70 -10.12 -11.56 -5.69
C VAL A 70 -8.95 -11.70 -6.67
N SER A 71 -7.76 -11.23 -6.33
CA SER A 71 -6.58 -11.34 -7.19
C SER A 71 -6.20 -12.80 -7.47
N ILE A 72 -6.27 -13.68 -6.45
CA ILE A 72 -6.00 -15.12 -6.61
C ILE A 72 -7.03 -15.74 -7.54
N VAL A 73 -8.31 -15.46 -7.34
CA VAL A 73 -9.39 -16.01 -8.17
C VAL A 73 -9.24 -15.55 -9.62
N LEU A 74 -9.07 -14.25 -9.86
CA LEU A 74 -8.93 -13.69 -11.20
C LEU A 74 -7.66 -14.18 -11.90
N GLY A 75 -6.53 -14.23 -11.19
CA GLY A 75 -5.28 -14.76 -11.75
C GLY A 75 -5.37 -16.27 -12.03
N GLY A 76 -5.99 -17.03 -11.13
CA GLY A 76 -6.23 -18.47 -11.33
C GLY A 76 -7.13 -18.75 -12.53
N LEU A 77 -8.23 -18.01 -12.69
CA LEU A 77 -9.11 -18.11 -13.87
C LEU A 77 -8.35 -17.76 -15.16
N ALA A 78 -7.54 -16.70 -15.13
CA ALA A 78 -6.75 -16.32 -16.29
C ALA A 78 -5.75 -17.43 -16.68
N ILE A 79 -5.07 -18.05 -15.73
CA ILE A 79 -4.16 -19.18 -15.98
C ILE A 79 -4.95 -20.39 -16.54
N PHE A 80 -6.10 -20.70 -15.96
CA PHE A 80 -6.92 -21.83 -16.36
C PHE A 80 -7.44 -21.72 -17.80
N PHE A 81 -7.85 -20.51 -18.23
CA PHE A 81 -8.37 -20.30 -19.59
C PHE A 81 -7.28 -20.00 -20.62
N VAL A 82 -6.23 -19.26 -20.25
CA VAL A 82 -5.18 -18.86 -21.20
C VAL A 82 -4.12 -19.94 -21.38
N GLY A 83 -3.87 -20.77 -20.37
CA GLY A 83 -2.85 -21.81 -20.44
C GLY A 83 -3.08 -22.81 -21.60
N PRO A 84 -4.25 -23.43 -21.73
CA PRO A 84 -4.58 -24.32 -22.85
C PRO A 84 -4.49 -23.62 -24.21
N GLU A 85 -5.03 -22.41 -24.34
CA GLU A 85 -4.99 -21.62 -25.58
C GLU A 85 -3.55 -21.32 -26.03
N LEU A 86 -2.65 -21.03 -25.08
CA LEU A 86 -1.23 -20.83 -25.37
C LEU A 86 -0.56 -22.14 -25.81
N ALA A 87 -0.90 -23.27 -25.18
CA ALA A 87 -0.35 -24.56 -25.57
C ALA A 87 -0.78 -24.93 -27.01
N GLU A 88 -2.02 -24.66 -27.38
CA GLU A 88 -2.53 -24.84 -28.73
C GLU A 88 -1.87 -23.87 -29.73
N ALA A 89 -1.67 -22.60 -29.32
CA ALA A 89 -1.02 -21.58 -30.14
C ALA A 89 0.46 -21.91 -30.50
N ILE A 90 1.14 -22.71 -29.69
CA ILE A 90 2.50 -23.17 -29.95
C ILE A 90 2.53 -24.31 -30.98
N THR A 91 1.47 -25.14 -31.01
CA THR A 91 1.39 -26.33 -31.90
C THR A 91 0.76 -26.01 -33.24
N HIS A 92 -0.05 -24.99 -33.34
CA HIS A 92 -0.74 -24.57 -34.56
C HIS A 92 -0.28 -23.17 -35.03
N PRO A 93 -0.21 -22.90 -36.35
CA PRO A 93 0.20 -21.61 -36.87
C PRO A 93 -0.83 -20.53 -36.51
N MET A 94 -0.53 -19.75 -35.47
CA MET A 94 -1.31 -18.57 -35.07
C MET A 94 -0.54 -17.27 -35.35
N PRO A 95 -1.25 -16.14 -35.47
CA PRO A 95 -0.60 -14.85 -35.61
C PRO A 95 0.34 -14.57 -34.44
N HIS A 96 1.59 -14.17 -34.68
CA HIS A 96 2.59 -13.95 -33.63
C HIS A 96 2.15 -12.96 -32.55
N TRP A 97 1.42 -11.92 -32.91
CA TRP A 97 0.92 -10.95 -31.94
C TRP A 97 -0.03 -11.59 -30.91
N LEU A 98 -0.83 -12.58 -31.31
CA LEU A 98 -1.73 -13.31 -30.42
C LEU A 98 -0.95 -14.17 -29.42
N VAL A 99 0.10 -14.87 -29.89
CA VAL A 99 0.98 -15.66 -29.02
C VAL A 99 1.64 -14.76 -27.97
N TYR A 100 2.18 -13.60 -28.37
CA TYR A 100 2.76 -12.64 -27.42
C TYR A 100 1.74 -12.11 -26.41
N LEU A 101 0.52 -11.87 -26.83
CA LEU A 101 -0.57 -11.42 -25.96
C LEU A 101 -0.93 -12.48 -24.91
N LEU A 102 -1.04 -13.75 -25.32
CA LEU A 102 -1.30 -14.88 -24.42
C LEU A 102 -0.15 -15.08 -23.44
N MET A 103 1.10 -15.03 -23.90
CA MET A 103 2.30 -15.10 -23.05
C MET A 103 2.31 -13.97 -22.00
N PHE A 104 2.06 -12.71 -22.44
CA PHE A 104 1.99 -11.59 -21.53
C PHE A 104 0.90 -11.74 -20.49
N THR A 105 -0.29 -12.19 -20.90
CA THR A 105 -1.43 -12.43 -20.01
C THR A 105 -1.10 -13.50 -18.98
N LEU A 106 -0.49 -14.61 -19.42
CA LEU A 106 -0.08 -15.69 -18.52
C LEU A 106 1.00 -15.25 -17.53
N ALA A 107 2.00 -14.51 -18.00
CA ALA A 107 3.04 -13.93 -17.14
C ALA A 107 2.45 -12.96 -16.10
N ALA A 108 1.53 -12.07 -16.52
CA ALA A 108 0.83 -11.17 -15.63
C ALA A 108 0.00 -11.93 -14.58
N ALA A 109 -0.78 -12.92 -14.99
CA ALA A 109 -1.57 -13.76 -14.08
C ALA A 109 -0.67 -14.55 -13.11
N GLY A 110 0.44 -15.10 -13.60
CA GLY A 110 1.45 -15.80 -12.79
C GLY A 110 2.11 -14.92 -11.74
N THR A 111 2.19 -13.59 -11.95
CA THR A 111 2.68 -12.64 -10.94
C THR A 111 1.56 -12.18 -9.98
N VAL A 112 0.33 -12.05 -10.48
CA VAL A 112 -0.82 -11.60 -9.69
C VAL A 112 -1.19 -12.60 -8.60
N VAL A 113 -1.14 -13.90 -8.87
CA VAL A 113 -1.50 -14.95 -7.91
C VAL A 113 -0.60 -14.95 -6.68
N PRO A 114 0.73 -15.07 -6.77
CA PRO A 114 1.59 -15.07 -5.58
C PRO A 114 1.53 -13.75 -4.80
N ILE A 115 1.40 -12.62 -5.47
CA ILE A 115 1.19 -11.33 -4.81
C ILE A 115 -0.15 -11.33 -4.07
N GLY A 116 -1.21 -11.84 -4.70
CA GLY A 116 -2.53 -11.99 -4.09
C GLY A 116 -2.50 -12.85 -2.82
N ILE A 117 -1.74 -13.95 -2.83
CA ILE A 117 -1.54 -14.81 -1.65
C ILE A 117 -0.87 -14.02 -0.51
N VAL A 118 0.21 -13.30 -0.78
CA VAL A 118 0.91 -12.48 0.24
C VAL A 118 -0.02 -11.42 0.82
N VAL A 119 -0.82 -10.77 -0.04
CA VAL A 119 -1.79 -9.74 0.35
C VAL A 119 -2.90 -10.33 1.21
N LEU A 120 -3.48 -11.47 0.80
CA LEU A 120 -4.51 -12.18 1.56
C LEU A 120 -4.00 -12.59 2.94
N VAL A 121 -2.83 -13.23 3.01
CA VAL A 121 -2.23 -13.68 4.27
C VAL A 121 -2.00 -12.51 5.22
N ARG A 122 -1.43 -11.40 4.75
CA ARG A 122 -1.22 -10.20 5.58
C ARG A 122 -2.52 -9.61 6.09
N GLY A 123 -3.55 -9.52 5.23
CA GLY A 123 -4.87 -9.05 5.62
C GLY A 123 -5.51 -9.95 6.67
N ALA A 124 -5.47 -11.27 6.47
CA ALA A 124 -6.02 -12.26 7.40
C ALA A 124 -5.30 -12.25 8.75
N LEU A 125 -3.97 -12.15 8.76
CA LEU A 125 -3.18 -12.06 9.99
C LEU A 125 -3.56 -10.82 10.81
N ASP A 126 -3.78 -9.68 10.15
CA ASP A 126 -4.18 -8.44 10.85
C ASP A 126 -5.65 -8.45 11.31
N LEU A 127 -6.54 -9.20 10.64
CA LEU A 127 -7.91 -9.42 11.13
C LEU A 127 -7.95 -10.24 12.41
N ALA A 128 -7.04 -11.22 12.55
CA ALA A 128 -6.92 -12.07 13.71
C ALA A 128 -6.07 -11.45 14.84
N ALA A 129 -5.21 -10.49 14.50
CA ALA A 129 -4.27 -9.91 15.46
C ALA A 129 -4.92 -8.88 16.38
N ARG A 130 -4.43 -8.79 17.62
CA ARG A 130 -4.77 -7.71 18.54
C ARG A 130 -4.19 -6.39 18.02
N ARG A 131 -4.95 -5.31 18.20
CA ARG A 131 -4.50 -3.96 17.91
C ARG A 131 -3.28 -3.61 18.75
N SER A 132 -2.30 -2.99 18.12
CA SER A 132 -1.14 -2.44 18.82
C SER A 132 -1.36 -0.95 19.07
N SER A 133 -0.88 -0.44 20.20
CA SER A 133 -0.91 0.98 20.51
C SER A 133 0.53 1.52 20.62
N MET A 134 0.74 2.74 20.18
CA MET A 134 2.01 3.43 20.30
C MET A 134 1.79 4.89 20.67
N VAL A 135 2.51 5.34 21.69
CA VAL A 135 2.62 6.77 22.04
C VAL A 135 3.94 7.27 21.49
N GLY A 136 3.90 8.39 20.79
CA GLY A 136 5.11 8.94 20.18
C GLY A 136 4.96 10.38 19.76
N VAL A 137 6.04 10.92 19.20
CA VAL A 137 6.10 12.30 18.71
C VAL A 137 6.15 12.31 17.19
N VAL A 138 5.39 13.19 16.56
CA VAL A 138 5.41 13.40 15.11
C VAL A 138 6.74 14.04 14.73
N VAL A 139 7.55 13.33 13.95
CA VAL A 139 8.88 13.80 13.53
C VAL A 139 8.84 14.43 12.14
N SER A 140 8.00 13.87 11.26
CA SER A 140 7.92 14.34 9.87
C SER A 140 6.55 14.03 9.29
N MET A 141 6.14 14.83 8.34
CA MET A 141 4.86 14.69 7.64
C MET A 141 5.11 14.71 6.13
N ARG A 142 4.40 13.88 5.39
CA ARG A 142 4.57 13.78 3.95
C ARG A 142 3.25 13.61 3.23
N ARG A 143 3.11 14.32 2.11
CA ARG A 143 2.02 14.18 1.16
C ARG A 143 2.57 13.58 -0.13
N ASP A 144 2.08 12.41 -0.50
CA ASP A 144 2.42 11.76 -1.75
C ASP A 144 1.25 11.89 -2.74
N VAL A 145 1.57 12.14 -3.99
CA VAL A 145 0.60 12.12 -5.09
C VAL A 145 0.80 10.81 -5.84
N GLY A 146 -0.22 9.98 -5.86
CA GLY A 146 -0.21 8.69 -6.54
C GLY A 146 -1.23 8.64 -7.68
N LEU A 147 -1.25 7.53 -8.41
CA LEU A 147 -2.21 7.29 -9.50
C LEU A 147 -3.67 7.34 -9.03
N PHE A 148 -3.95 6.98 -7.78
CA PHE A 148 -5.29 6.89 -7.22
C PHE A 148 -5.60 8.01 -6.20
N GLY A 149 -4.87 9.12 -6.28
CA GLY A 149 -5.10 10.27 -5.43
C GLY A 149 -3.95 10.61 -4.49
N ARG A 150 -4.26 11.43 -3.48
CA ARG A 150 -3.27 11.90 -2.51
C ARG A 150 -3.24 11.00 -1.29
N THR A 151 -2.04 10.61 -0.87
CA THR A 151 -1.79 9.83 0.34
C THR A 151 -1.07 10.70 1.36
N TYR A 152 -1.59 10.71 2.59
CA TYR A 152 -1.04 11.50 3.69
C TYR A 152 -0.33 10.55 4.66
N ARG A 153 0.92 10.83 4.96
CA ARG A 153 1.75 10.00 5.85
C ARG A 153 2.34 10.84 6.96
N VAL A 154 2.36 10.28 8.16
CA VAL A 154 2.93 10.89 9.34
C VAL A 154 3.96 9.93 9.92
N ALA A 155 5.17 10.41 10.11
CA ALA A 155 6.24 9.65 10.75
C ALA A 155 6.23 9.92 12.24
N VAL A 156 6.06 8.87 13.04
CA VAL A 156 5.99 8.95 14.49
C VAL A 156 7.14 8.17 15.09
N GLN A 157 7.84 8.80 16.02
CA GLN A 157 8.90 8.20 16.80
C GLN A 157 8.35 7.77 18.15
N ALA A 158 8.51 6.49 18.50
CA ALA A 158 8.07 5.96 19.78
C ALA A 158 8.88 6.52 20.95
N GLY A 159 8.19 6.90 22.04
CA GLY A 159 8.78 7.36 23.30
C GLY A 159 9.15 8.84 23.33
N ASP A 160 9.43 9.34 24.55
CA ASP A 160 9.78 10.73 24.84
C ASP A 160 11.19 11.15 24.35
N ARG A 161 12.00 10.19 23.94
CA ARG A 161 13.39 10.44 23.61
C ARG A 161 13.58 10.81 22.15
N VAL A 162 13.45 12.08 21.86
CA VAL A 162 13.71 12.68 20.54
C VAL A 162 15.17 12.52 20.08
N MET A 163 16.08 12.04 20.94
CA MET A 163 17.52 12.20 20.74
C MET A 163 18.37 10.92 20.78
N THR A 164 17.84 9.72 20.63
CA THR A 164 18.76 8.57 20.51
C THR A 164 19.07 8.24 19.06
N LYS A 165 20.34 8.26 18.71
CA LYS A 165 20.95 8.10 17.36
C LYS A 165 20.53 6.83 16.59
N LYS A 166 19.73 5.93 17.16
CA LYS A 166 19.36 4.62 16.58
C LYS A 166 17.86 4.37 16.41
N LEU A 167 16.97 5.25 16.84
CA LEU A 167 15.54 5.02 16.74
C LEU A 167 15.01 5.53 15.38
N TRP A 168 14.39 4.61 14.65
CA TRP A 168 13.74 4.92 13.39
C TRP A 168 12.30 5.35 13.67
N ALA A 169 11.92 6.50 13.13
CA ALA A 169 10.51 6.89 13.10
C ALA A 169 9.74 5.99 12.12
N GLU A 170 8.56 5.56 12.51
CA GLU A 170 7.69 4.72 11.70
C GLU A 170 6.62 5.55 11.02
N ALA A 171 6.40 5.32 9.72
CA ALA A 171 5.44 6.07 8.95
C ALA A 171 4.08 5.37 8.97
N PHE A 172 3.03 6.14 9.24
CA PHE A 172 1.63 5.73 9.22
C PHE A 172 0.87 6.50 8.17
N ARG A 173 -0.04 5.83 7.47
CA ARG A 173 -0.99 6.48 6.59
C ARG A 173 -2.16 6.98 7.43
N VAL A 174 -2.49 8.26 7.28
CA VAL A 174 -3.57 8.92 8.01
C VAL A 174 -4.57 9.55 7.05
N ASN A 175 -5.75 9.88 7.54
CA ASN A 175 -6.72 10.62 6.75
C ASN A 175 -6.31 12.11 6.65
N ARG A 176 -6.88 12.80 5.67
CA ARG A 176 -6.57 14.22 5.43
C ARG A 176 -6.88 15.10 6.65
N LYS A 177 -8.01 14.84 7.36
CA LYS A 177 -8.41 15.63 8.52
C LYS A 177 -7.38 15.55 9.64
N ALA A 178 -6.93 14.34 9.99
CA ALA A 178 -5.88 14.15 10.99
C ALA A 178 -4.54 14.78 10.54
N PHE A 179 -4.20 14.64 9.25
CA PHE A 179 -2.97 15.23 8.72
C PHE A 179 -2.97 16.75 8.82
N ASP A 180 -4.06 17.43 8.47
CA ASP A 180 -4.16 18.88 8.49
C ASP A 180 -4.16 19.48 9.94
N GLN A 181 -4.48 18.64 10.94
CA GLN A 181 -4.48 19.02 12.36
C GLN A 181 -3.14 18.78 13.06
N LEU A 182 -2.27 17.96 12.48
CA LEU A 182 -0.99 17.59 13.07
C LEU A 182 0.13 18.55 12.67
N ARG A 183 1.10 18.68 13.56
CA ARG A 183 2.36 19.39 13.32
C ARG A 183 3.55 18.55 13.76
N PRO A 184 4.73 18.70 13.14
CA PRO A 184 5.96 18.14 13.68
C PRO A 184 6.18 18.62 15.13
N GLY A 185 6.47 17.70 16.04
CA GLY A 185 6.58 17.95 17.47
C GLY A 185 5.35 17.54 18.30
N ASP A 186 4.20 17.33 17.67
CA ASP A 186 2.99 16.91 18.39
C ASP A 186 3.12 15.50 18.95
N ARG A 187 2.60 15.32 20.18
CA ARG A 187 2.52 14.02 20.83
C ARG A 187 1.21 13.35 20.43
N VAL A 188 1.29 12.13 19.92
CA VAL A 188 0.13 11.38 19.42
C VAL A 188 0.10 9.98 19.99
N THR A 189 -1.10 9.47 20.21
CA THR A 189 -1.34 8.06 20.51
C THR A 189 -2.01 7.44 19.30
N ILE A 190 -1.42 6.37 18.76
CA ILE A 190 -1.90 5.68 17.55
C ILE A 190 -2.24 4.25 17.89
N GLU A 191 -3.47 3.83 17.57
CA GLU A 191 -3.88 2.42 17.54
C GLU A 191 -3.81 1.91 16.11
N TYR A 192 -3.06 0.85 15.88
CA TYR A 192 -2.79 0.34 14.54
C TYR A 192 -2.72 -1.18 14.47
N SER A 193 -2.85 -1.72 13.27
CA SER A 193 -2.66 -3.13 13.00
C SER A 193 -1.17 -3.49 12.92
N PRO A 194 -0.73 -4.65 13.48
CA PRO A 194 0.70 -4.95 13.62
C PRO A 194 1.43 -5.19 12.28
N HIS A 195 0.77 -5.79 11.28
CA HIS A 195 1.40 -6.15 10.00
C HIS A 195 1.20 -5.10 8.91
N LEU A 196 -0.05 -4.61 8.73
CA LEU A 196 -0.38 -3.62 7.70
C LEU A 196 -0.13 -2.17 8.15
N ARG A 197 0.02 -1.93 9.47
CA ARG A 197 0.14 -0.59 10.05
C ARG A 197 -1.03 0.33 9.68
N TYR A 198 -2.21 -0.27 9.52
CA TYR A 198 -3.45 0.47 9.35
C TYR A 198 -3.82 1.16 10.65
N VAL A 199 -4.08 2.46 10.59
CA VAL A 199 -4.46 3.27 11.75
C VAL A 199 -5.96 3.15 11.98
N TYR A 200 -6.36 2.54 13.08
CA TYR A 200 -7.75 2.46 13.51
C TYR A 200 -8.20 3.73 14.19
N ASN A 201 -7.36 4.24 15.08
CA ASN A 201 -7.63 5.43 15.85
C ASN A 201 -6.34 6.23 16.08
N MET A 202 -6.47 7.54 16.12
CA MET A 202 -5.38 8.46 16.44
C MET A 202 -5.93 9.53 17.37
N VAL A 203 -5.43 9.53 18.60
CA VAL A 203 -5.72 10.59 19.55
C VAL A 203 -4.76 11.73 19.27
N LEU A 204 -5.33 12.86 18.83
CA LEU A 204 -4.61 14.09 18.55
C LEU A 204 -4.33 14.83 19.86
N PRO A 205 -3.26 15.64 19.95
CA PRO A 205 -3.04 16.51 21.07
C PRO A 205 -4.25 17.45 21.20
N GLU A 206 -4.69 17.66 22.43
CA GLU A 206 -5.69 18.73 22.68
C GLU A 206 -5.12 20.04 22.10
N PRO A 207 -5.91 20.76 21.29
CA PRO A 207 -5.47 22.06 20.80
C PRO A 207 -5.15 22.91 22.04
N LEU A 208 -3.88 23.33 22.17
CA LEU A 208 -3.48 24.30 23.18
C LEU A 208 -4.52 25.41 23.12
N LYS A 209 -5.39 25.49 24.12
CA LYS A 209 -6.26 26.66 24.31
C LYS A 209 -5.33 27.84 24.22
N LYS A 210 -5.45 28.62 23.13
CA LYS A 210 -4.74 29.87 23.02
C LYS A 210 -5.01 30.59 24.33
N ALA A 211 -3.98 30.69 25.16
CA ALA A 211 -4.01 31.61 26.31
C ALA A 211 -4.26 32.98 25.69
N VAL A 212 -5.53 33.43 25.77
CA VAL A 212 -5.93 34.77 25.46
C VAL A 212 -5.35 35.57 26.62
N GLY A 213 -4.20 36.15 26.38
CA GLY A 213 -3.62 37.18 27.18
C GLY A 213 -3.92 38.52 26.53
#